data_744a37f52e7f198ba4028cb94a876ee8
#
_entry.id   744a37f52e7f198ba4028cb94a876ee8
#
_cell.length_a   1.000
_cell.length_b   1.000
_cell.length_c   1.000
_cell.angle_alpha   90.00
_cell.angle_beta   90.00
_cell.angle_gamma   90.00
#
_symmetry.space_group_name_H-M   'P 1'
#
loop_
_entity.id
_entity.type
_entity.pdbx_description
1 polymer ?
#
loop_
_entity_poly.entity_id
_entity_poly.type
_entity_poly.pdbx_seq_one_letter_code
_entity_poly.pdbx_strand_id
1 'polypeptide(L)'
;MHGILRLLKSSRNGFLKKNKPTVDKRTAALLNVVSQAAQALKIKWMVTGAAGRMMLLEGVYGLPHGRATHDVDLGVMVANWSQYQRLVAQICKNADCVSDPKQRQRLSFRKDGILDLIPFGGIESKDRTIRWPPKNDFVMSVMGFREAYEDAVPVEVEGIVVPVVSPVGLMLLKLVAWAERRYSQPRKDAADMAYILSHFSEVLTKEVLFDQHLAELEAESYDIDLAASRILGQRMAAMTGKDTQQFLCDLLNRELQEASDAVLVRDVAANMGAKGEERTYQLLERLKTGFEGGVKAL
;
A
#
# COMPACT_ATOMS: atom_id res chain seq x y z
N MET A 1 18.29 3.17 15.36
CA MET A 1 19.34 2.30 14.82
C MET A 1 18.97 0.81 14.74
N HIS A 2 18.14 0.24 15.63
CA HIS A 2 17.78 -1.20 15.58
C HIS A 2 16.87 -1.63 14.43
N GLY A 3 16.02 -0.76 13.87
CA GLY A 3 15.12 -1.08 12.75
C GLY A 3 15.83 -1.24 11.40
N ILE A 4 16.84 -0.43 11.13
CA ILE A 4 17.61 -0.48 9.87
C ILE A 4 18.44 -1.76 9.75
N LEU A 5 18.98 -2.26 10.88
CA LEU A 5 19.73 -3.53 10.91
C LEU A 5 18.81 -4.76 10.66
N ARG A 6 17.53 -4.69 11.02
CA ARG A 6 16.56 -5.77 10.74
C ARG A 6 16.23 -5.86 9.25
N LEU A 7 16.18 -4.73 8.56
CA LEU A 7 15.85 -4.63 7.12
C LEU A 7 17.04 -5.01 6.21
N LEU A 8 18.27 -4.78 6.64
CA LEU A 8 19.48 -5.30 5.95
C LEU A 8 19.61 -6.83 6.08
N LYS A 9 19.02 -7.44 7.14
CA LYS A 9 18.88 -8.91 7.25
C LYS A 9 17.72 -9.46 6.41
N SER A 10 16.72 -8.65 6.05
CA SER A 10 15.60 -9.02 5.16
C SER A 10 16.03 -9.19 3.70
N SER A 11 17.19 -8.69 3.26
CA SER A 11 17.72 -9.00 1.93
C SER A 11 18.10 -10.49 1.76
N ARG A 12 18.08 -11.28 2.83
CA ARG A 12 18.17 -12.76 2.80
C ARG A 12 16.81 -13.42 2.54
N ASN A 13 15.71 -12.68 2.51
CA ASN A 13 14.36 -13.21 2.36
C ASN A 13 13.90 -13.29 0.89
N GLY A 14 14.81 -13.56 -0.04
CA GLY A 14 14.44 -14.10 -1.34
C GLY A 14 13.63 -13.19 -2.29
N PHE A 15 13.74 -11.88 -2.18
CA PHE A 15 13.21 -10.96 -3.18
C PHE A 15 14.23 -10.73 -4.31
N LEU A 16 13.73 -10.47 -5.52
CA LEU A 16 14.52 -10.18 -6.72
C LEU A 16 15.61 -9.10 -6.47
N LYS A 17 16.69 -9.14 -7.25
CA LYS A 17 17.76 -8.13 -7.22
C LYS A 17 17.17 -6.74 -7.37
N LYS A 18 17.45 -5.88 -6.39
CA LYS A 18 16.94 -4.52 -6.33
C LYS A 18 17.70 -3.63 -7.32
N ASN A 19 16.99 -3.07 -8.28
CA ASN A 19 17.47 -1.95 -9.08
C ASN A 19 17.32 -0.65 -8.29
N LYS A 20 18.04 0.42 -8.67
CA LYS A 20 17.73 1.76 -8.16
C LYS A 20 16.47 2.27 -8.85
N PRO A 21 15.44 2.73 -8.13
CA PRO A 21 14.24 3.26 -8.77
C PRO A 21 14.60 4.52 -9.55
N THR A 22 14.13 4.60 -10.78
CA THR A 22 14.17 5.83 -11.56
C THR A 22 12.96 6.66 -11.17
N VAL A 23 13.18 7.67 -10.35
CA VAL A 23 12.16 8.65 -9.95
C VAL A 23 12.43 9.95 -10.70
N ASP A 24 11.40 10.59 -11.24
CA ASP A 24 11.59 11.88 -11.92
C ASP A 24 12.10 12.96 -10.94
N LYS A 25 12.81 13.95 -11.48
CA LYS A 25 13.46 15.00 -10.67
C LYS A 25 12.49 15.79 -9.78
N ARG A 26 11.23 15.93 -10.20
CA ARG A 26 10.20 16.64 -9.43
C ARG A 26 9.78 15.82 -8.21
N THR A 27 9.47 14.55 -8.42
CA THR A 27 9.12 13.62 -7.35
C THR A 27 10.28 13.49 -6.36
N ALA A 28 11.51 13.36 -6.83
CA ALA A 28 12.69 13.32 -5.95
C ALA A 28 12.84 14.59 -5.11
N ALA A 29 12.68 15.77 -5.72
CA ALA A 29 12.71 17.05 -5.00
C ALA A 29 11.59 17.16 -3.96
N LEU A 30 10.37 16.70 -4.28
CA LEU A 30 9.24 16.65 -3.35
C LEU A 30 9.56 15.75 -2.15
N LEU A 31 10.02 14.54 -2.39
CA LEU A 31 10.37 13.59 -1.34
C LEU A 31 11.48 14.12 -0.42
N ASN A 32 12.45 14.85 -0.98
CA ASN A 32 13.50 15.49 -0.19
C ASN A 32 12.93 16.59 0.73
N VAL A 33 12.04 17.45 0.24
CA VAL A 33 11.36 18.47 1.06
C VAL A 33 10.56 17.82 2.20
N VAL A 34 9.80 16.76 1.90
CA VAL A 34 9.04 16.01 2.91
C VAL A 34 9.97 15.35 3.93
N SER A 35 11.04 14.71 3.47
CA SER A 35 12.02 14.04 4.33
C SER A 35 12.63 15.02 5.34
N GLN A 36 13.07 16.20 4.89
CA GLN A 36 13.62 17.24 5.75
C GLN A 36 12.61 17.77 6.77
N ALA A 37 11.37 18.04 6.34
CA ALA A 37 10.30 18.51 7.22
C ALA A 37 9.92 17.45 8.27
N ALA A 38 9.78 16.20 7.86
CA ALA A 38 9.46 15.08 8.73
C ALA A 38 10.59 14.81 9.74
N GLN A 39 11.85 14.88 9.32
CA GLN A 39 13.01 14.72 10.19
C GLN A 39 13.06 15.82 11.26
N ALA A 40 12.86 17.08 10.87
CA ALA A 40 12.85 18.22 11.79
C ALA A 40 11.78 18.11 12.88
N LEU A 41 10.64 17.51 12.55
CA LEU A 41 9.49 17.32 13.46
C LEU A 41 9.44 15.93 14.09
N LYS A 42 10.39 15.05 13.79
CA LYS A 42 10.42 13.64 14.23
C LYS A 42 9.14 12.88 13.86
N ILE A 43 8.60 13.16 12.68
CA ILE A 43 7.39 12.52 12.14
C ILE A 43 7.82 11.34 11.27
N LYS A 44 7.18 10.20 11.50
CA LYS A 44 7.31 9.01 10.65
C LYS A 44 6.38 9.15 9.45
N TRP A 45 6.82 8.68 8.27
CA TRP A 45 6.05 8.79 7.04
C TRP A 45 6.41 7.67 6.07
N MET A 46 5.56 7.44 5.06
CA MET A 46 5.85 6.50 3.97
C MET A 46 5.22 6.97 2.67
N VAL A 47 5.81 6.62 1.54
CA VAL A 47 5.18 6.70 0.23
C VAL A 47 4.22 5.54 0.07
N THR A 48 2.99 5.83 -0.37
CA THR A 48 1.94 4.85 -0.61
C THR A 48 1.26 5.09 -1.97
N GLY A 49 0.11 4.49 -2.22
CA GLY A 49 -0.63 4.68 -3.45
C GLY A 49 0.10 4.21 -4.72
N ALA A 50 -0.27 4.78 -5.85
CA ALA A 50 0.31 4.42 -7.13
C ALA A 50 1.79 4.84 -7.25
N ALA A 51 2.19 5.94 -6.59
CA ALA A 51 3.60 6.34 -6.55
C ALA A 51 4.46 5.31 -5.81
N GLY A 52 3.98 4.78 -4.67
CA GLY A 52 4.66 3.68 -3.96
C GLY A 52 4.79 2.42 -4.81
N ARG A 53 3.72 2.04 -5.52
CA ARG A 53 3.74 0.92 -6.47
C ARG A 53 4.80 1.12 -7.55
N MET A 54 4.81 2.28 -8.21
CA MET A 54 5.78 2.59 -9.26
C MET A 54 7.22 2.56 -8.74
N MET A 55 7.48 3.16 -7.59
CA MET A 55 8.83 3.20 -7.01
C MET A 55 9.33 1.80 -6.65
N LEU A 56 8.50 0.97 -6.03
CA LEU A 56 8.93 -0.32 -5.52
C LEU A 56 8.77 -1.42 -6.57
N LEU A 57 7.57 -1.63 -7.12
CA LEU A 57 7.32 -2.76 -8.01
C LEU A 57 7.94 -2.56 -9.39
N GLU A 58 7.76 -1.40 -10.00
CA GLU A 58 8.33 -1.11 -11.31
C GLU A 58 9.82 -0.71 -11.20
N GLY A 59 10.16 0.20 -10.29
CA GLY A 59 11.52 0.72 -10.17
C GLY A 59 12.48 -0.26 -9.53
N VAL A 60 12.19 -0.79 -8.34
CA VAL A 60 13.10 -1.65 -7.59
C VAL A 60 13.05 -3.10 -8.06
N TYR A 61 11.85 -3.65 -8.26
CA TYR A 61 11.69 -5.03 -8.71
C TYR A 61 11.74 -5.19 -10.24
N GLY A 62 11.65 -4.09 -11.00
CA GLY A 62 11.76 -4.13 -12.47
C GLY A 62 10.54 -4.74 -13.16
N LEU A 63 9.39 -4.70 -12.52
CA LEU A 63 8.14 -5.22 -13.09
C LEU A 63 7.59 -4.31 -14.20
N PRO A 64 6.71 -4.81 -15.07
CA PRO A 64 6.12 -4.03 -16.15
C PRO A 64 5.45 -2.74 -15.67
N HIS A 65 5.49 -1.69 -16.49
CA HIS A 65 4.84 -0.43 -16.14
C HIS A 65 3.33 -0.59 -16.06
N GLY A 66 2.77 -0.20 -14.91
CA GLY A 66 1.35 -0.10 -14.70
C GLY A 66 0.81 1.30 -15.05
N ARG A 67 -0.36 1.64 -14.49
CA ARG A 67 -0.96 2.96 -14.66
C ARG A 67 -0.07 4.06 -14.08
N ALA A 68 0.29 5.05 -14.90
CA ALA A 68 1.04 6.21 -14.44
C ALA A 68 0.22 7.07 -13.46
N THR A 69 0.91 7.75 -12.55
CA THR A 69 0.33 8.76 -11.65
C THR A 69 1.21 10.00 -11.61
N HIS A 70 0.59 11.15 -11.43
CA HIS A 70 1.28 12.42 -11.17
C HIS A 70 1.19 12.81 -9.69
N ASP A 71 0.30 12.14 -8.94
CA ASP A 71 0.05 12.40 -7.54
C ASP A 71 0.98 11.52 -6.70
N VAL A 72 1.56 12.09 -5.64
CA VAL A 72 2.33 11.36 -4.63
C VAL A 72 1.49 11.27 -3.37
N ASP A 73 1.10 10.05 -3.00
CA ASP A 73 0.35 9.78 -1.77
C ASP A 73 1.32 9.44 -0.65
N LEU A 74 1.24 10.14 0.49
CA LEU A 74 2.04 9.88 1.67
C LEU A 74 1.17 9.60 2.90
N GLY A 75 1.49 8.53 3.61
CA GLY A 75 1.01 8.34 4.98
C GLY A 75 1.96 9.06 5.95
N VAL A 76 1.43 9.86 6.88
CA VAL A 76 2.20 10.59 7.89
C VAL A 76 1.70 10.25 9.29
N MET A 77 2.57 9.71 10.16
CA MET A 77 2.21 9.29 11.50
C MET A 77 2.29 10.49 12.46
N VAL A 78 1.16 10.98 12.90
CA VAL A 78 1.07 12.15 13.77
C VAL A 78 0.28 11.85 15.05
N ALA A 79 0.59 12.58 16.14
CA ALA A 79 -0.10 12.44 17.41
C ALA A 79 -1.45 13.17 17.43
N ASN A 80 -1.59 14.27 16.69
CA ASN A 80 -2.77 15.12 16.67
C ASN A 80 -2.74 16.10 15.46
N TRP A 81 -3.85 16.82 15.28
CA TRP A 81 -4.00 17.81 14.19
C TRP A 81 -2.98 18.96 14.27
N SER A 82 -2.57 19.37 15.45
CA SER A 82 -1.54 20.42 15.61
C SER A 82 -0.19 19.97 15.04
N GLN A 83 0.19 18.70 15.24
CA GLN A 83 1.42 18.16 14.67
C GLN A 83 1.32 18.04 13.14
N TYR A 84 0.15 17.62 12.61
CA TYR A 84 -0.12 17.59 11.17
C TYR A 84 0.01 18.99 10.55
N GLN A 85 -0.63 20.00 11.15
CA GLN A 85 -0.56 21.39 10.68
C GLN A 85 0.87 21.94 10.67
N ARG A 86 1.67 21.60 11.69
CA ARG A 86 3.10 21.97 11.73
C ARG A 86 3.89 21.32 10.59
N LEU A 87 3.59 20.06 10.27
CA LEU A 87 4.23 19.37 9.14
C LEU A 87 3.88 20.07 7.82
N VAL A 88 2.58 20.33 7.58
CA VAL A 88 2.12 21.05 6.39
C VAL A 88 2.80 22.42 6.28
N ALA A 89 2.82 23.20 7.38
CA ALA A 89 3.48 24.52 7.40
C ALA A 89 4.98 24.40 7.11
N GLN A 90 5.66 23.36 7.61
CA GLN A 90 7.09 23.15 7.36
C GLN A 90 7.36 22.77 5.91
N ILE A 91 6.50 21.95 5.29
CA ILE A 91 6.57 21.64 3.86
C ILE A 91 6.31 22.88 3.02
N CYS A 92 5.26 23.65 3.36
CA CYS A 92 4.86 24.88 2.63
C CYS A 92 5.77 26.10 2.85
N LYS A 93 6.80 26.00 3.67
CA LYS A 93 7.88 27.00 3.71
C LYS A 93 8.63 27.10 2.39
N ASN A 94 8.62 26.06 1.59
CA ASN A 94 9.05 26.14 0.21
C ASN A 94 8.01 26.96 -0.57
N ALA A 95 8.43 28.04 -1.21
CA ALA A 95 7.55 28.96 -1.93
C ALA A 95 6.74 28.29 -3.05
N ASP A 96 7.18 27.11 -3.52
CA ASP A 96 6.51 26.33 -4.57
C ASP A 96 5.44 25.37 -4.02
N CYS A 97 5.17 25.34 -2.72
CA CYS A 97 4.26 24.41 -2.07
C CYS A 97 3.10 25.13 -1.39
N VAL A 98 1.86 24.85 -1.83
CA VAL A 98 0.62 25.52 -1.39
C VAL A 98 -0.45 24.51 -1.05
N SER A 99 -1.21 24.73 0.03
CA SER A 99 -2.37 23.90 0.38
C SER A 99 -3.52 24.09 -0.60
N ASP A 100 -4.19 23.02 -1.01
CA ASP A 100 -5.42 23.09 -1.80
C ASP A 100 -6.60 23.51 -0.89
N PRO A 101 -7.34 24.56 -1.23
CA PRO A 101 -8.44 25.04 -0.41
C PRO A 101 -9.66 24.09 -0.40
N LYS A 102 -9.78 23.20 -1.38
CA LYS A 102 -10.92 22.28 -1.55
C LYS A 102 -10.63 20.86 -1.04
N GLN A 103 -9.37 20.43 -1.12
CA GLN A 103 -8.94 19.09 -0.73
C GLN A 103 -7.96 19.19 0.43
N ARG A 104 -8.44 18.92 1.64
CA ARG A 104 -7.72 19.15 2.92
C ARG A 104 -6.41 18.38 3.05
N GLN A 105 -6.30 17.23 2.41
CA GLN A 105 -5.09 16.41 2.37
C GLN A 105 -4.09 16.86 1.30
N ARG A 106 -4.51 17.73 0.36
CA ARG A 106 -3.77 18.02 -0.87
C ARG A 106 -2.92 19.26 -0.78
N LEU A 107 -1.68 19.10 -1.19
CA LEU A 107 -0.75 20.22 -1.41
C LEU A 107 -0.35 20.25 -2.89
N SER A 108 -0.29 21.44 -3.48
CA SER A 108 0.31 21.64 -4.78
C SER A 108 1.78 21.99 -4.61
N PHE A 109 2.66 21.24 -5.26
CA PHE A 109 4.11 21.42 -5.21
C PHE A 109 4.62 21.81 -6.59
N ARG A 110 5.24 23.00 -6.71
CA ARG A 110 5.58 23.59 -8.00
C ARG A 110 4.37 23.60 -8.94
N LYS A 111 4.48 24.04 -10.18
CA LYS A 111 3.27 24.25 -11.01
C LYS A 111 2.39 23.02 -11.24
N ASP A 112 2.92 21.78 -11.17
CA ASP A 112 2.19 20.58 -11.61
C ASP A 112 2.30 19.36 -10.67
N GLY A 113 2.99 19.46 -9.52
CA GLY A 113 3.12 18.38 -8.57
C GLY A 113 1.94 18.36 -7.59
N ILE A 114 1.38 17.20 -7.34
CA ILE A 114 0.33 16.97 -6.34
C ILE A 114 0.87 16.06 -5.25
N LEU A 115 0.69 16.48 -4.01
CA LEU A 115 1.03 15.73 -2.82
C LEU A 115 -0.20 15.57 -1.95
N ASP A 116 -0.64 14.34 -1.75
CA ASP A 116 -1.69 14.01 -0.80
C ASP A 116 -1.07 13.47 0.50
N LEU A 117 -1.30 14.18 1.61
CA LEU A 117 -0.83 13.81 2.94
C LEU A 117 -1.97 13.22 3.76
N ILE A 118 -1.88 11.93 4.08
CA ILE A 118 -2.89 11.21 4.85
C ILE A 118 -2.36 10.99 6.27
N PRO A 119 -2.88 11.71 7.28
CA PRO A 119 -2.44 11.55 8.66
C PRO A 119 -3.03 10.28 9.29
N PHE A 120 -2.21 9.56 10.05
CA PHE A 120 -2.61 8.38 10.82
C PHE A 120 -1.86 8.35 12.16
N GLY A 121 -2.14 7.38 13.01
CA GLY A 121 -1.45 7.18 14.29
C GLY A 121 -2.24 7.70 15.48
N GLY A 122 -1.69 8.60 16.30
CA GLY A 122 -2.35 9.11 17.49
C GLY A 122 -3.59 9.97 17.24
N ILE A 123 -3.81 10.38 16.01
CA ILE A 123 -4.95 11.19 15.55
C ILE A 123 -6.21 10.36 15.26
N GLU A 124 -6.07 9.04 15.17
CA GLU A 124 -7.16 8.12 14.84
C GLU A 124 -8.20 8.01 15.96
N SER A 125 -9.46 7.88 15.57
CA SER A 125 -10.52 7.41 16.46
C SER A 125 -10.38 5.91 16.77
N LYS A 126 -11.18 5.38 17.69
CA LYS A 126 -11.23 3.94 17.98
C LYS A 126 -11.60 3.10 16.74
N ASP A 127 -12.39 3.67 15.84
CA ASP A 127 -12.84 3.00 14.61
C ASP A 127 -11.80 3.11 13.46
N ARG A 128 -10.55 3.48 13.77
CA ARG A 128 -9.46 3.65 12.79
C ARG A 128 -9.83 4.65 11.68
N THR A 129 -10.58 5.69 12.05
CA THR A 129 -10.95 6.80 11.15
C THR A 129 -10.37 8.12 11.63
N ILE A 130 -10.25 9.07 10.71
CA ILE A 130 -9.93 10.47 11.02
C ILE A 130 -11.07 11.37 10.57
N ARG A 131 -11.27 12.48 11.29
CA ARG A 131 -12.24 13.52 10.95
C ARG A 131 -11.54 14.81 10.65
N TRP A 132 -11.69 15.31 9.44
CA TRP A 132 -10.96 16.48 8.96
C TRP A 132 -11.55 17.79 9.52
N PRO A 133 -10.72 18.62 10.20
CA PRO A 133 -11.16 19.93 10.68
C PRO A 133 -11.37 20.92 9.50
N PRO A 134 -12.08 22.06 9.70
CA PRO A 134 -12.68 22.47 10.97
C PRO A 134 -14.07 21.86 11.23
N LYS A 135 -14.77 21.40 10.20
CA LYS A 135 -16.19 20.98 10.31
C LYS A 135 -16.33 19.54 10.81
N ASN A 136 -15.30 18.71 10.68
CA ASN A 136 -15.31 17.27 10.99
C ASN A 136 -16.40 16.46 10.26
N ASP A 137 -16.86 16.99 9.11
CA ASP A 137 -17.88 16.41 8.24
C ASP A 137 -17.33 15.36 7.28
N PHE A 138 -16.04 15.44 6.96
CA PHE A 138 -15.35 14.46 6.14
C PHE A 138 -14.63 13.45 7.02
N VAL A 139 -15.10 12.21 6.97
CA VAL A 139 -14.53 11.05 7.68
C VAL A 139 -13.81 10.19 6.68
N MET A 140 -12.60 9.73 7.03
CA MET A 140 -11.77 8.86 6.19
C MET A 140 -11.23 7.71 7.04
N SER A 141 -11.31 6.49 6.54
CA SER A 141 -10.62 5.36 7.15
C SER A 141 -9.11 5.47 6.93
N VAL A 142 -8.37 5.22 8.00
CA VAL A 142 -6.91 5.07 7.98
C VAL A 142 -6.48 3.71 8.51
N MET A 143 -7.41 2.76 8.48
CA MET A 143 -7.16 1.36 8.82
C MET A 143 -6.07 0.80 7.91
N GLY A 144 -5.15 0.04 8.47
CA GLY A 144 -4.03 -0.55 7.74
C GLY A 144 -2.81 0.37 7.56
N PHE A 145 -2.92 1.70 7.77
CA PHE A 145 -1.79 2.60 7.56
C PHE A 145 -0.62 2.36 8.51
N ARG A 146 -0.91 2.04 9.78
CA ARG A 146 0.13 1.71 10.77
C ARG A 146 0.85 0.43 10.38
N GLU A 147 0.09 -0.61 10.09
CA GLU A 147 0.59 -1.91 9.66
C GLU A 147 1.43 -1.78 8.38
N ALA A 148 0.93 -1.06 7.38
CA ALA A 148 1.64 -0.79 6.14
C ALA A 148 2.94 0.01 6.35
N TYR A 149 2.96 0.94 7.32
CA TYR A 149 4.17 1.68 7.67
C TYR A 149 5.22 0.77 8.33
N GLU A 150 4.79 -0.11 9.23
CA GLU A 150 5.68 -1.04 9.94
C GLU A 150 6.31 -2.07 8.99
N ASP A 151 5.62 -2.41 7.89
CA ASP A 151 6.07 -3.29 6.82
C ASP A 151 6.73 -2.55 5.63
N ALA A 152 6.88 -1.22 5.71
CA ALA A 152 7.41 -0.42 4.62
C ALA A 152 8.86 -0.76 4.29
N VAL A 153 9.19 -0.75 3.00
CA VAL A 153 10.53 -1.07 2.46
C VAL A 153 11.33 0.21 2.29
N PRO A 154 12.57 0.29 2.83
CA PRO A 154 13.45 1.43 2.58
C PRO A 154 13.96 1.40 1.14
N VAL A 155 13.75 2.50 0.41
CA VAL A 155 14.18 2.69 -0.97
C VAL A 155 15.09 3.92 -1.04
N GLU A 156 16.25 3.79 -1.70
CA GLU A 156 17.15 4.92 -1.91
C GLU A 156 16.71 5.72 -3.14
N VAL A 157 16.44 7.02 -2.95
CA VAL A 157 16.06 7.97 -4.00
C VAL A 157 16.96 9.19 -3.90
N GLU A 158 17.79 9.45 -4.91
CA GLU A 158 18.69 10.64 -4.98
C GLU A 158 19.45 10.89 -3.66
N GLY A 159 19.95 9.81 -3.04
CA GLY A 159 20.76 9.89 -1.81
C GLY A 159 19.97 9.99 -0.50
N ILE A 160 18.66 9.99 -0.52
CA ILE A 160 17.81 9.88 0.67
C ILE A 160 17.17 8.49 0.76
N VAL A 161 16.95 7.99 1.98
CA VAL A 161 16.21 6.76 2.22
C VAL A 161 14.74 7.10 2.47
N VAL A 162 13.88 6.58 1.60
CA VAL A 162 12.44 6.81 1.59
C VAL A 162 11.73 5.52 1.98
N PRO A 163 10.89 5.50 3.03
CA PRO A 163 10.04 4.36 3.32
C PRO A 163 8.92 4.26 2.27
N VAL A 164 8.86 3.14 1.57
CA VAL A 164 7.85 2.88 0.53
C VAL A 164 7.00 1.69 0.96
N VAL A 165 5.68 1.82 0.80
CA VAL A 165 4.75 0.74 1.10
C VAL A 165 5.15 -0.56 0.40
N SER A 166 5.16 -1.68 1.12
CA SER A 166 5.41 -3.01 0.54
C SER A 166 4.25 -3.45 -0.37
N PRO A 167 4.43 -4.45 -1.23
CA PRO A 167 3.32 -5.01 -2.02
C PRO A 167 2.18 -5.54 -1.13
N VAL A 168 2.52 -6.11 0.02
CA VAL A 168 1.56 -6.63 1.01
C VAL A 168 0.79 -5.49 1.67
N GLY A 169 1.50 -4.46 2.14
CA GLY A 169 0.90 -3.26 2.71
C GLY A 169 0.05 -2.49 1.69
N LEU A 170 0.48 -2.46 0.42
CA LEU A 170 -0.30 -1.82 -0.63
C LEU A 170 -1.61 -2.57 -0.90
N MET A 171 -1.58 -3.92 -0.97
CA MET A 171 -2.81 -4.73 -1.11
C MET A 171 -3.77 -4.47 0.05
N LEU A 172 -3.28 -4.47 1.29
CA LEU A 172 -4.07 -4.13 2.48
C LEU A 172 -4.76 -2.76 2.33
N LEU A 173 -3.99 -1.71 2.04
CA LEU A 173 -4.52 -0.35 1.90
C LEU A 173 -5.53 -0.24 0.76
N LYS A 174 -5.34 -0.98 -0.34
CA LYS A 174 -6.24 -0.96 -1.49
C LYS A 174 -7.55 -1.71 -1.23
N LEU A 175 -7.54 -2.78 -0.47
CA LEU A 175 -8.77 -3.46 -0.02
C LEU A 175 -9.60 -2.55 0.90
N VAL A 176 -8.98 -1.90 1.87
CA VAL A 176 -9.67 -0.94 2.76
C VAL A 176 -10.24 0.23 1.97
N ALA A 177 -9.44 0.85 1.11
CA ALA A 177 -9.86 1.99 0.29
C ALA A 177 -10.98 1.62 -0.68
N TRP A 178 -10.91 0.44 -1.32
CA TRP A 178 -11.97 -0.05 -2.19
C TRP A 178 -13.28 -0.25 -1.42
N ALA A 179 -13.24 -0.87 -0.24
CA ALA A 179 -14.43 -1.07 0.59
C ALA A 179 -15.11 0.25 0.97
N GLU A 180 -14.32 1.31 1.24
CA GLU A 180 -14.82 2.63 1.63
C GLU A 180 -15.45 3.39 0.45
N ARG A 181 -14.88 3.29 -0.75
CA ARG A 181 -15.25 4.14 -1.89
C ARG A 181 -15.69 3.40 -3.15
N ARG A 182 -16.02 2.11 -3.04
CA ARG A 182 -16.47 1.27 -4.17
C ARG A 182 -17.60 1.84 -5.00
N TYR A 183 -18.47 2.63 -4.39
CA TYR A 183 -19.60 3.27 -5.10
C TYR A 183 -19.24 4.59 -5.79
N SER A 184 -18.09 5.19 -5.46
CA SER A 184 -17.67 6.47 -6.02
C SER A 184 -16.45 6.37 -6.94
N GLN A 185 -15.44 5.58 -6.61
CA GLN A 185 -14.19 5.46 -7.35
C GLN A 185 -13.58 4.04 -7.32
N PRO A 186 -14.33 2.98 -7.66
CA PRO A 186 -13.86 1.60 -7.50
C PRO A 186 -12.63 1.29 -8.37
N ARG A 187 -12.55 1.88 -9.56
CA ARG A 187 -11.57 1.51 -10.60
C ARG A 187 -10.12 1.75 -10.21
N LYS A 188 -9.81 2.79 -9.43
CA LYS A 188 -8.42 3.10 -9.06
C LYS A 188 -7.81 2.04 -8.15
N ASP A 189 -8.56 1.65 -7.13
CA ASP A 189 -8.08 0.67 -6.15
C ASP A 189 -8.05 -0.73 -6.74
N ALA A 190 -9.07 -1.08 -7.51
CA ALA A 190 -9.14 -2.33 -8.25
C ALA A 190 -7.99 -2.51 -9.24
N ALA A 191 -7.57 -1.46 -9.94
CA ALA A 191 -6.44 -1.51 -10.87
C ALA A 191 -5.11 -1.80 -10.16
N ASP A 192 -4.89 -1.21 -8.98
CA ASP A 192 -3.68 -1.48 -8.21
C ASP A 192 -3.71 -2.90 -7.60
N MET A 193 -4.88 -3.38 -7.15
CA MET A 193 -5.03 -4.79 -6.70
C MET A 193 -4.79 -5.78 -7.84
N ALA A 194 -5.35 -5.53 -9.03
CA ALA A 194 -5.12 -6.34 -10.22
C ALA A 194 -3.64 -6.42 -10.59
N TYR A 195 -2.94 -5.28 -10.53
CA TYR A 195 -1.51 -5.22 -10.78
C TYR A 195 -0.72 -6.09 -9.78
N ILE A 196 -1.03 -5.98 -8.48
CA ILE A 196 -0.35 -6.78 -7.45
C ILE A 196 -0.62 -8.26 -7.67
N LEU A 197 -1.88 -8.68 -7.85
CA LEU A 197 -2.24 -10.08 -8.08
C LEU A 197 -1.60 -10.66 -9.36
N SER A 198 -1.40 -9.83 -10.38
CA SER A 198 -0.78 -10.27 -11.62
C SER A 198 0.73 -10.49 -11.53
N HIS A 199 1.41 -9.81 -10.60
CA HIS A 199 2.88 -9.74 -10.56
C HIS A 199 3.48 -10.15 -9.22
N PHE A 200 2.69 -10.51 -8.21
CA PHE A 200 3.25 -10.84 -6.90
C PHE A 200 4.12 -12.10 -6.94
N SER A 201 3.81 -13.05 -7.82
CA SER A 201 4.65 -14.23 -8.07
C SER A 201 6.06 -13.86 -8.57
N GLU A 202 6.19 -12.76 -9.31
CA GLU A 202 7.47 -12.24 -9.79
C GLU A 202 8.27 -11.49 -8.70
N VAL A 203 7.60 -10.99 -7.66
CA VAL A 203 8.26 -10.40 -6.47
C VAL A 203 8.95 -11.46 -5.63
N LEU A 204 8.39 -12.68 -5.58
CA LEU A 204 8.98 -13.82 -4.92
C LEU A 204 10.02 -14.47 -5.84
N THR A 205 11.20 -14.83 -5.31
CA THR A 205 12.14 -15.63 -6.11
C THR A 205 11.68 -17.08 -6.17
N LYS A 206 12.10 -17.80 -7.24
CA LYS A 206 11.80 -19.23 -7.36
C LYS A 206 12.36 -20.02 -6.17
N GLU A 207 13.55 -19.65 -5.70
CA GLU A 207 14.20 -20.26 -4.55
C GLU A 207 13.31 -20.12 -3.31
N VAL A 208 12.75 -18.94 -3.05
CA VAL A 208 11.84 -18.71 -1.92
C VAL A 208 10.57 -19.56 -2.06
N LEU A 209 9.99 -19.60 -3.24
CA LEU A 209 8.79 -20.39 -3.47
C LEU A 209 9.04 -21.88 -3.23
N PHE A 210 10.12 -22.44 -3.76
CA PHE A 210 10.41 -23.87 -3.65
C PHE A 210 11.02 -24.27 -2.29
N ASP A 211 11.83 -23.39 -1.66
CA ASP A 211 12.51 -23.72 -0.40
C ASP A 211 11.66 -23.40 0.83
N GLN A 212 10.77 -22.41 0.78
CA GLN A 212 10.02 -21.91 1.95
C GLN A 212 8.50 -22.06 1.84
N HIS A 213 7.97 -22.24 0.62
CA HIS A 213 6.53 -22.27 0.34
C HIS A 213 6.12 -23.47 -0.52
N LEU A 214 6.82 -24.59 -0.36
CA LEU A 214 6.51 -25.81 -1.13
C LEU A 214 5.09 -26.32 -0.84
N ALA A 215 4.64 -26.23 0.42
CA ALA A 215 3.29 -26.65 0.80
C ALA A 215 2.19 -25.82 0.11
N GLU A 216 2.40 -24.52 -0.05
CA GLU A 216 1.48 -23.65 -0.79
C GLU A 216 1.49 -23.98 -2.28
N LEU A 217 2.66 -24.27 -2.86
CA LEU A 217 2.77 -24.71 -4.26
C LEU A 217 2.07 -26.05 -4.50
N GLU A 218 2.27 -27.03 -3.64
CA GLU A 218 1.60 -28.33 -3.74
C GLU A 218 0.08 -28.21 -3.59
N ALA A 219 -0.39 -27.40 -2.63
CA ALA A 219 -1.82 -27.15 -2.41
C ALA A 219 -2.51 -26.53 -3.62
N GLU A 220 -1.78 -25.76 -4.43
CA GLU A 220 -2.28 -25.13 -5.66
C GLU A 220 -1.85 -25.88 -6.93
N SER A 221 -1.47 -27.18 -6.82
CA SER A 221 -1.03 -28.01 -7.95
C SER A 221 0.08 -27.36 -8.78
N TYR A 222 1.00 -26.67 -8.12
CA TYR A 222 2.11 -25.90 -8.71
C TYR A 222 1.71 -24.72 -9.59
N ASP A 223 0.46 -24.22 -9.45
CA ASP A 223 0.07 -22.92 -10.01
C ASP A 223 0.73 -21.81 -9.18
N ILE A 224 1.78 -21.23 -9.76
CA ILE A 224 2.63 -20.24 -9.08
C ILE A 224 1.86 -18.97 -8.69
N ASP A 225 0.92 -18.51 -9.53
CA ASP A 225 0.15 -17.30 -9.25
C ASP A 225 -0.86 -17.54 -8.11
N LEU A 226 -1.49 -18.71 -8.06
CA LEU A 226 -2.41 -19.08 -6.98
C LEU A 226 -1.65 -19.25 -5.65
N ALA A 227 -0.51 -19.95 -5.67
CA ALA A 227 0.35 -20.09 -4.50
C ALA A 227 0.84 -18.69 -4.01
N ALA A 228 1.28 -17.82 -4.91
CA ALA A 228 1.70 -16.47 -4.57
C ALA A 228 0.56 -15.65 -3.96
N SER A 229 -0.67 -15.76 -4.47
CA SER A 229 -1.85 -15.10 -3.89
C SER A 229 -2.15 -15.62 -2.47
N ARG A 230 -2.03 -16.92 -2.23
CA ARG A 230 -2.16 -17.50 -0.89
C ARG A 230 -1.09 -16.98 0.07
N ILE A 231 0.17 -16.93 -0.35
CA ILE A 231 1.28 -16.37 0.41
C ILE A 231 1.07 -14.87 0.71
N LEU A 232 0.55 -14.11 -0.26
CA LEU A 232 0.18 -12.71 -0.06
C LEU A 232 -0.83 -12.56 1.09
N GLY A 233 -1.87 -13.40 1.11
CA GLY A 233 -2.85 -13.45 2.19
C GLY A 233 -2.24 -13.78 3.55
N GLN A 234 -1.40 -14.81 3.64
CA GLN A 234 -0.70 -15.18 4.87
C GLN A 234 0.17 -14.04 5.41
N ARG A 235 0.92 -13.35 4.54
CA ARG A 235 1.74 -12.19 4.91
C ARG A 235 0.89 -11.01 5.38
N MET A 236 -0.27 -10.78 4.76
CA MET A 236 -1.22 -9.77 5.22
C MET A 236 -1.75 -10.10 6.63
N ALA A 237 -2.08 -11.36 6.91
CA ALA A 237 -2.50 -11.79 8.25
C ALA A 237 -1.40 -11.54 9.29
N ALA A 238 -0.16 -11.90 8.99
CA ALA A 238 0.97 -11.76 9.89
C ALA A 238 1.32 -10.29 10.24
N MET A 239 1.00 -9.33 9.35
CA MET A 239 1.28 -7.91 9.60
C MET A 239 0.11 -7.15 10.23
N THR A 240 -1.10 -7.70 10.25
CA THR A 240 -2.31 -6.99 10.67
C THR A 240 -2.70 -7.28 12.12
N GLY A 241 -3.21 -6.25 12.83
CA GLY A 241 -3.80 -6.39 14.14
C GLY A 241 -5.25 -6.90 14.08
N LYS A 242 -5.80 -7.31 15.22
CA LYS A 242 -7.11 -7.98 15.32
C LYS A 242 -8.26 -7.22 14.66
N ASP A 243 -8.34 -5.90 14.84
CA ASP A 243 -9.42 -5.09 14.26
C ASP A 243 -9.35 -5.10 12.72
N THR A 244 -8.13 -4.96 12.17
CA THR A 244 -7.89 -5.01 10.73
C THR A 244 -8.12 -6.42 10.18
N GLN A 245 -7.73 -7.47 10.94
CA GLN A 245 -8.01 -8.86 10.57
C GLN A 245 -9.52 -9.13 10.49
N GLN A 246 -10.28 -8.73 11.50
CA GLN A 246 -11.74 -8.90 11.50
C GLN A 246 -12.39 -8.18 10.31
N PHE A 247 -12.02 -6.92 10.09
CA PHE A 247 -12.54 -6.15 8.96
C PHE A 247 -12.27 -6.84 7.60
N LEU A 248 -11.05 -7.35 7.40
CA LEU A 248 -10.69 -8.01 6.13
C LEU A 248 -11.37 -9.37 5.98
N CYS A 249 -11.49 -10.15 7.05
CA CYS A 249 -12.27 -11.40 7.03
C CYS A 249 -13.72 -11.14 6.61
N ASP A 250 -14.38 -10.15 7.24
CA ASP A 250 -15.77 -9.81 6.94
C ASP A 250 -15.91 -9.30 5.49
N LEU A 251 -14.97 -8.46 5.04
CA LEU A 251 -14.94 -7.95 3.67
C LEU A 251 -14.79 -9.09 2.65
N LEU A 252 -13.75 -9.91 2.78
CA LEU A 252 -13.44 -10.97 1.82
C LEU A 252 -14.52 -12.06 1.84
N ASN A 253 -15.07 -12.39 3.01
CA ASN A 253 -16.19 -13.32 3.12
C ASN A 253 -17.41 -12.81 2.35
N ARG A 254 -17.82 -11.57 2.59
CA ARG A 254 -18.97 -10.96 1.91
C ARG A 254 -18.79 -10.88 0.40
N GLU A 255 -17.59 -10.46 -0.06
CA GLU A 255 -17.34 -10.18 -1.48
C GLU A 255 -17.03 -11.45 -2.31
N LEU A 256 -16.77 -12.60 -1.65
CA LEU A 256 -16.41 -13.85 -2.31
C LEU A 256 -17.37 -15.01 -1.99
N GLN A 257 -18.55 -14.73 -1.39
CA GLN A 257 -19.54 -15.76 -1.06
C GLN A 257 -20.15 -16.41 -2.31
N GLU A 258 -20.51 -15.58 -3.31
CA GLU A 258 -21.08 -16.05 -4.58
C GLU A 258 -20.34 -15.37 -5.74
N ALA A 259 -19.76 -16.17 -6.62
CA ALA A 259 -19.00 -15.68 -7.76
C ALA A 259 -19.82 -14.75 -8.68
N SER A 260 -21.14 -15.00 -8.80
CA SER A 260 -22.07 -14.22 -9.64
C SER A 260 -22.26 -12.77 -9.18
N ASP A 261 -22.16 -12.49 -7.88
CA ASP A 261 -22.46 -11.18 -7.30
C ASP A 261 -21.21 -10.45 -6.74
N ALA A 262 -20.03 -11.04 -6.95
CA ALA A 262 -18.75 -10.56 -6.44
C ALA A 262 -18.31 -9.24 -7.11
N VAL A 263 -18.76 -8.10 -6.57
CA VAL A 263 -18.40 -6.77 -7.09
C VAL A 263 -16.90 -6.56 -7.10
N LEU A 264 -16.20 -7.00 -6.04
CA LEU A 264 -14.74 -6.94 -5.97
C LEU A 264 -14.07 -7.69 -7.13
N VAL A 265 -14.57 -8.89 -7.45
CA VAL A 265 -14.02 -9.70 -8.56
C VAL A 265 -14.19 -8.97 -9.89
N ARG A 266 -15.38 -8.45 -10.18
CA ARG A 266 -15.65 -7.71 -11.43
C ARG A 266 -14.78 -6.46 -11.57
N ASP A 267 -14.66 -5.69 -10.48
CA ASP A 267 -13.85 -4.46 -10.49
C ASP A 267 -12.37 -4.77 -10.73
N VAL A 268 -11.84 -5.82 -10.10
CA VAL A 268 -10.44 -6.25 -10.28
C VAL A 268 -10.24 -6.87 -11.65
N ALA A 269 -11.13 -7.77 -12.09
CA ALA A 269 -11.06 -8.46 -13.39
C ALA A 269 -11.05 -7.50 -14.57
N ALA A 270 -11.77 -6.38 -14.47
CA ALA A 270 -11.74 -5.31 -15.48
C ALA A 270 -10.34 -4.76 -15.77
N ASN A 271 -9.36 -5.04 -14.90
CA ASN A 271 -7.96 -4.62 -15.02
C ASN A 271 -6.97 -5.80 -15.18
N MET A 272 -7.46 -7.05 -15.23
CA MET A 272 -6.64 -8.27 -15.34
C MET A 272 -6.37 -8.70 -16.80
N GLY A 273 -6.80 -7.91 -17.78
CA GLY A 273 -6.63 -8.23 -19.20
C GLY A 273 -7.33 -9.54 -19.57
N ALA A 274 -6.63 -10.43 -20.28
CA ALA A 274 -7.18 -11.70 -20.77
C ALA A 274 -7.44 -12.75 -19.65
N LYS A 275 -7.06 -12.51 -18.40
CA LYS A 275 -7.22 -13.49 -17.31
C LYS A 275 -8.72 -13.70 -16.92
N GLY A 276 -9.58 -12.71 -17.16
CA GLY A 276 -11.02 -12.81 -16.93
C GLY A 276 -11.46 -12.91 -15.48
N GLU A 277 -12.78 -12.98 -15.26
CA GLU A 277 -13.38 -13.00 -13.90
C GLU A 277 -13.06 -14.29 -13.15
N GLU A 278 -13.12 -15.43 -13.83
CA GLU A 278 -12.86 -16.74 -13.20
C GLU A 278 -11.45 -16.79 -12.58
N ARG A 279 -10.43 -16.40 -13.33
CA ARG A 279 -9.06 -16.38 -12.81
C ARG A 279 -8.90 -15.36 -11.69
N THR A 280 -9.53 -14.22 -11.81
CA THR A 280 -9.53 -13.19 -10.77
C THR A 280 -10.19 -13.69 -9.48
N TYR A 281 -11.31 -14.39 -9.60
CA TYR A 281 -11.98 -15.02 -8.46
C TYR A 281 -11.04 -16.03 -7.76
N GLN A 282 -10.41 -16.91 -8.53
CA GLN A 282 -9.46 -17.89 -7.98
C GLN A 282 -8.32 -17.20 -7.20
N LEU A 283 -7.71 -16.16 -7.76
CA LEU A 283 -6.63 -15.42 -7.09
C LEU A 283 -7.09 -14.76 -5.79
N LEU A 284 -8.25 -14.09 -5.80
CA LEU A 284 -8.80 -13.46 -4.61
C LEU A 284 -9.23 -14.47 -3.55
N GLU A 285 -9.77 -15.62 -3.97
CA GLU A 285 -10.16 -16.70 -3.08
C GLU A 285 -8.92 -17.34 -2.42
N ARG A 286 -7.80 -17.50 -3.14
CA ARG A 286 -6.53 -17.95 -2.54
C ARG A 286 -5.92 -16.93 -1.60
N LEU A 287 -6.01 -15.63 -1.92
CA LEU A 287 -5.63 -14.57 -0.99
C LEU A 287 -6.46 -14.67 0.30
N LYS A 288 -7.78 -14.82 0.20
CA LYS A 288 -8.67 -15.02 1.35
C LYS A 288 -8.27 -16.25 2.16
N THR A 289 -8.11 -17.41 1.51
CA THR A 289 -7.73 -18.66 2.17
C THR A 289 -6.41 -18.52 2.92
N GLY A 290 -5.40 -17.89 2.31
CA GLY A 290 -4.12 -17.62 2.96
C GLY A 290 -4.26 -16.68 4.15
N PHE A 291 -5.07 -15.63 4.03
CA PHE A 291 -5.32 -14.67 5.10
C PHE A 291 -6.01 -15.32 6.30
N GLU A 292 -7.10 -16.03 6.09
CA GLU A 292 -7.83 -16.73 7.16
C GLU A 292 -6.99 -17.84 7.83
N GLY A 293 -6.19 -18.56 7.05
CA GLY A 293 -5.24 -19.54 7.58
C GLY A 293 -4.17 -18.89 8.45
N GLY A 294 -3.62 -17.75 8.02
CA GLY A 294 -2.65 -16.99 8.80
C GLY A 294 -3.23 -16.43 10.10
N VAL A 295 -4.47 -15.90 10.08
CA VAL A 295 -5.15 -15.40 11.29
C VAL A 295 -5.38 -16.50 12.32
N LYS A 296 -5.73 -17.71 11.88
CA LYS A 296 -5.94 -18.87 12.78
C LYS A 296 -4.65 -19.41 13.40
N ALA A 297 -3.50 -19.15 12.77
CA ALA A 297 -2.20 -19.62 13.22
C ALA A 297 -1.52 -18.69 14.24
N LEU A 298 -2.03 -17.45 14.41
CA LEU A 298 -1.54 -16.46 15.39
C LEU A 298 -2.25 -16.57 16.72
#